data_138c3be7962bb60b5eca022ef0f9b33f
#
_entry.id   138c3be7962bb60b5eca022ef0f9b33f
#
_cell.length_a   1.000
_cell.length_b   1.000
_cell.length_c   1.000
_cell.angle_alpha   90.00
_cell.angle_beta   90.00
_cell.angle_gamma   90.00
#
_symmetry.space_group_name_H-M   'P 1'
#
loop_
_entity.id
_entity.type
_entity.pdbx_description
1 polymer ?
#
loop_
_entity_poly.entity_id
_entity_poly.type
_entity_poly.pdbx_seq_one_letter_code
_entity_poly.pdbx_strand_id
1 'polypeptide(L)'
;MQTATIFNHETVVLDGERFADCEFQDCRMVYSGGEVPSFANCRFVGCEWKLEDAALRTLGHLKAMWGAGGKAPVQAMIKEITAANG
;
A
#
# COMPACT_ATOMS: atom_id res chain seq x y z
N MET A 1 -14.15 -8.38 -6.12
CA MET A 1 -13.08 -9.23 -5.57
C MET A 1 -12.33 -9.95 -6.68
N GLN A 2 -11.01 -9.91 -6.63
CA GLN A 2 -10.17 -10.60 -7.60
C GLN A 2 -9.59 -11.86 -6.95
N THR A 3 -9.71 -13.00 -7.62
CA THR A 3 -9.28 -14.27 -7.06
C THR A 3 -8.46 -15.06 -8.08
N ALA A 4 -7.35 -15.63 -7.62
CA ALA A 4 -6.49 -16.52 -8.42
C ALA A 4 -6.12 -15.92 -9.79
N THR A 5 -5.80 -14.63 -9.81
CA THR A 5 -5.50 -13.90 -11.03
C THR A 5 -4.02 -13.50 -11.06
N ILE A 6 -3.43 -13.54 -12.24
CA ILE A 6 -2.06 -13.05 -12.45
C ILE A 6 -2.16 -11.74 -13.24
N PHE A 7 -1.63 -10.67 -12.64
CA PHE A 7 -1.54 -9.36 -13.28
C PHE A 7 -0.10 -9.16 -13.75
N ASN A 8 0.08 -8.76 -14.99
CA ASN A 8 1.40 -8.62 -15.57
C ASN A 8 1.49 -7.33 -16.37
N HIS A 9 2.44 -6.48 -16.01
CA HIS A 9 2.69 -5.20 -16.67
C HIS A 9 1.45 -4.30 -16.73
N GLU A 10 0.64 -4.30 -15.66
CA GLU A 10 -0.59 -3.51 -15.60
C GLU A 10 -0.50 -2.44 -14.53
N THR A 11 -1.32 -1.40 -14.70
CA THR A 11 -1.57 -0.43 -13.63
C THR A 11 -2.79 -0.90 -12.87
N VAL A 12 -2.63 -1.12 -11.56
CA VAL A 12 -3.69 -1.65 -10.70
C VAL A 12 -4.09 -0.58 -9.70
N VAL A 13 -5.35 -0.16 -9.75
CA VAL A 13 -5.92 0.78 -8.78
C VAL A 13 -6.41 -0.03 -7.60
N LEU A 14 -5.89 0.28 -6.42
CA LEU A 14 -6.10 -0.54 -5.23
C LEU A 14 -7.31 -0.13 -4.39
N ASP A 15 -7.78 1.11 -4.54
CA ASP A 15 -8.82 1.65 -3.69
C ASP A 15 -10.08 0.78 -3.68
N GLY A 16 -10.45 0.29 -2.50
CA GLY A 16 -11.65 -0.52 -2.31
C GLY A 16 -11.61 -1.93 -2.88
N GLU A 17 -10.45 -2.36 -3.40
CA GLU A 17 -10.34 -3.67 -4.02
C GLU A 17 -9.92 -4.76 -3.03
N ARG A 18 -10.32 -5.98 -3.34
CA ARG A 18 -9.95 -7.17 -2.57
C ARG A 18 -9.30 -8.19 -3.49
N PHE A 19 -8.14 -8.67 -3.09
CA PHE A 19 -7.38 -9.64 -3.87
C PHE A 19 -7.11 -10.88 -3.02
N ALA A 20 -7.36 -12.05 -3.59
CA ALA A 20 -7.07 -13.32 -2.92
C ALA A 20 -6.37 -14.26 -3.90
N ASP A 21 -5.27 -14.83 -3.47
CA ASP A 21 -4.48 -15.77 -4.27
C ASP A 21 -4.04 -15.18 -5.60
N CYS A 22 -3.71 -13.88 -5.62
CA CYS A 22 -3.29 -13.18 -6.82
C CYS A 22 -1.78 -12.99 -6.87
N GLU A 23 -1.25 -12.87 -8.07
CA GLU A 23 0.15 -12.55 -8.29
C GLU A 23 0.25 -11.30 -9.15
N PHE A 24 1.11 -10.38 -8.75
CA PHE A 24 1.34 -9.14 -9.47
C PHE A 24 2.78 -9.11 -9.94
N GLN A 25 3.00 -9.08 -11.26
CA GLN A 25 4.31 -9.08 -11.86
C GLN A 25 4.55 -7.79 -12.62
N ASP A 26 5.56 -7.04 -12.23
CA ASP A 26 5.95 -5.79 -12.89
C ASP A 26 4.78 -4.82 -13.04
N CYS A 27 3.90 -4.76 -12.04
CA CYS A 27 2.72 -3.91 -12.06
C CYS A 27 2.99 -2.59 -11.35
N ARG A 28 2.22 -1.58 -11.74
CA ARG A 28 2.18 -0.31 -11.01
C ARG A 28 0.95 -0.36 -10.09
N MET A 29 1.20 -0.34 -8.79
CA MET A 29 0.16 -0.41 -7.77
C MET A 29 -0.14 1.01 -7.29
N VAL A 30 -1.38 1.47 -7.48
CA VAL A 30 -1.78 2.85 -7.18
C VAL A 30 -2.82 2.88 -6.07
N TYR A 31 -2.55 3.66 -5.03
CA TYR A 31 -3.51 3.91 -3.95
C TYR A 31 -3.71 5.41 -3.80
N SER A 32 -4.96 5.84 -3.88
CA SER A 32 -5.31 7.27 -3.86
C SER A 32 -5.92 7.74 -2.54
N GLY A 33 -5.97 6.89 -1.54
CA GLY A 33 -6.48 7.26 -0.22
C GLY A 33 -7.95 6.94 0.01
N GLY A 34 -8.53 6.13 -0.85
CA GLY A 34 -9.89 5.63 -0.67
C GLY A 34 -9.94 4.48 0.33
N GLU A 35 -10.91 3.61 0.18
CA GLU A 35 -11.03 2.44 1.04
C GLU A 35 -9.78 1.57 0.94
N VAL A 36 -9.28 1.11 2.08
CA VAL A 36 -8.03 0.34 2.15
C VAL A 36 -8.19 -1.00 1.42
N PRO A 37 -7.26 -1.33 0.51
CA PRO A 37 -7.33 -2.61 -0.17
C PRO A 37 -6.99 -3.77 0.75
N SER A 38 -7.45 -4.95 0.39
CA SER A 38 -7.19 -6.17 1.14
C SER A 38 -6.44 -7.16 0.26
N PHE A 39 -5.37 -7.73 0.79
CA PHE A 39 -4.57 -8.74 0.10
C PHE A 39 -4.50 -9.99 0.95
N ALA A 40 -4.99 -11.10 0.40
CA ALA A 40 -4.93 -12.39 1.06
C ALA A 40 -4.12 -13.35 0.19
N ASN A 41 -3.00 -13.83 0.72
CA ASN A 41 -2.16 -14.80 0.04
C ASN A 41 -1.72 -14.33 -1.35
N CYS A 42 -1.29 -13.07 -1.45
CA CYS A 42 -0.85 -12.48 -2.71
C CYS A 42 0.67 -12.38 -2.79
N ARG A 43 1.18 -12.38 -4.01
CA ARG A 43 2.61 -12.27 -4.28
C ARG A 43 2.86 -11.04 -5.16
N PHE A 44 3.90 -10.28 -4.81
CA PHE A 44 4.29 -9.07 -5.54
C PHE A 44 5.73 -9.22 -6.02
N VAL A 45 5.93 -9.15 -7.32
CA VAL A 45 7.25 -9.30 -7.94
C VAL A 45 7.53 -8.12 -8.85
N GLY A 46 8.57 -7.34 -8.53
CA GLY A 46 8.98 -6.21 -9.32
C GLY A 46 7.96 -5.10 -9.43
N CYS A 47 7.07 -4.95 -8.46
CA CYS A 47 6.00 -3.97 -8.51
C CYS A 47 6.47 -2.59 -8.05
N GLU A 48 5.92 -1.56 -8.68
CA GLU A 48 6.11 -0.18 -8.28
C GLU A 48 4.88 0.25 -7.48
N TRP A 49 5.11 0.86 -6.32
CA TRP A 49 4.03 1.33 -5.45
C TRP A 49 3.93 2.84 -5.54
N LYS A 50 2.75 3.34 -5.89
CA LYS A 50 2.52 4.76 -6.04
C LYS A 50 1.36 5.22 -5.17
N LEU A 51 1.58 6.31 -4.43
CA LEU A 51 0.55 6.96 -3.64
C LEU A 51 0.13 8.23 -4.37
N GLU A 52 -1.17 8.43 -4.52
CA GLU A 52 -1.74 9.61 -5.18
C GLU A 52 -2.77 10.27 -4.27
N ASP A 53 -3.13 11.52 -4.58
CA ASP A 53 -4.20 12.27 -3.90
C ASP A 53 -4.08 12.22 -2.36
N ALA A 54 -5.12 11.78 -1.68
CA ALA A 54 -5.16 11.74 -0.22
C ALA A 54 -4.06 10.86 0.37
N ALA A 55 -3.72 9.75 -0.28
CA ALA A 55 -2.65 8.88 0.18
C ALA A 55 -1.30 9.58 0.12
N LEU A 56 -1.04 10.33 -0.94
CA LEU A 56 0.19 11.09 -1.08
C LEU A 56 0.26 12.21 -0.04
N ARG A 57 -0.86 12.88 0.23
CA ARG A 57 -0.92 13.93 1.26
C ARG A 57 -0.67 13.36 2.65
N THR A 58 -1.17 12.16 2.93
CA THR A 58 -0.91 11.48 4.21
C THR A 58 0.56 11.20 4.40
N LEU A 59 1.24 10.71 3.37
CA LEU A 59 2.68 10.47 3.43
C LEU A 59 3.42 11.78 3.67
N GLY A 60 3.02 12.86 2.99
CA GLY A 60 3.61 14.19 3.19
C GLY A 60 3.44 14.68 4.63
N HIS A 61 2.28 14.43 5.21
CA HIS A 61 2.01 14.78 6.60
C HIS A 61 2.95 14.02 7.55
N LEU A 62 3.14 12.72 7.33
CA LEU A 62 4.04 11.91 8.15
C LEU A 62 5.49 12.39 8.04
N LYS A 63 5.92 12.78 6.83
CA LYS A 63 7.25 13.36 6.63
C LYS A 63 7.42 14.66 7.40
N ALA A 64 6.39 15.50 7.40
CA ALA A 64 6.42 16.77 8.13
C ALA A 64 6.49 16.54 9.64
N MET A 65 5.75 15.58 10.15
CA MET A 65 5.81 15.20 11.57
C MET A 65 7.22 14.76 11.96
N TRP A 66 7.82 13.93 11.14
CA TRP A 66 9.17 13.42 11.39
C TRP A 66 10.18 14.56 11.46
N GLY A 67 10.13 15.48 10.50
CA GLY A 67 11.04 16.62 10.44
C GLY A 67 10.83 17.64 11.57
N ALA A 68 9.61 17.74 12.09
CA ALA A 68 9.28 18.66 13.18
C ALA A 68 9.53 18.08 14.58
N GLY A 69 10.10 16.89 14.66
CA GLY A 69 10.40 16.23 15.93
C GLY A 69 9.34 15.24 16.40
N GLY A 70 8.29 15.02 15.61
CA GLY A 70 7.26 14.05 15.90
C GLY A 70 7.65 12.62 15.51
N LYS A 71 8.86 12.21 15.85
CA LYS A 71 9.37 10.89 15.47
C LYS A 71 8.68 9.74 16.21
N ALA A 72 8.41 9.91 17.48
CA ALA A 72 7.81 8.84 18.28
C ALA A 72 6.45 8.38 17.75
N PRO A 73 5.49 9.29 17.43
CA PRO A 73 4.23 8.85 16.80
C PRO A 73 4.41 8.15 15.47
N VAL A 74 5.33 8.64 14.63
CA VAL A 74 5.59 8.01 13.33
C VAL A 74 6.21 6.63 13.51
N GLN A 75 7.14 6.48 14.44
CA GLN A 75 7.74 5.19 14.76
C GLN A 75 6.70 4.21 15.29
N ALA A 76 5.74 4.69 16.07
CA ALA A 76 4.64 3.86 16.56
C ALA A 76 3.79 3.33 15.42
N MET A 77 3.53 4.14 14.39
CA MET A 77 2.81 3.73 13.20
C MET A 77 3.57 2.68 12.41
N ILE A 78 4.88 2.87 12.24
CA ILE A 78 5.74 1.90 11.56
C ILE A 78 5.74 0.57 12.32
N LYS A 79 5.81 0.63 13.64
CA LYS A 79 5.80 -0.57 14.47
C LYS A 79 4.49 -1.33 14.33
N GLU A 80 3.38 -0.62 14.25
CA GLU A 80 2.08 -1.24 14.02
C GLU A 80 2.02 -1.95 12.67
N ILE A 81 2.55 -1.32 11.61
CA ILE A 81 2.61 -1.92 10.28
C ILE A 81 3.41 -3.22 10.29
N THR A 82 4.58 -3.20 10.93
CA THR A 82 5.45 -4.39 10.97
C THR A 82 4.90 -5.47 11.89
N ALA A 83 4.21 -5.11 12.96
CA ALA A 83 3.62 -6.08 13.88
C ALA A 83 2.47 -6.86 13.23
N ALA A 84 1.77 -6.25 12.27
CA ALA A 84 0.67 -6.90 11.57
C ALA A 84 1.11 -8.12 10.77
N ASN A 85 2.40 -8.26 10.50
CA ASN A 85 2.98 -9.36 9.74
C ASN A 85 3.60 -10.45 10.64
N GLY A 86 3.49 -10.25 11.92
CA GLY A 86 4.07 -11.16 12.91
C GLY A 86 3.30 -12.43 13.11
#